data_9f674bc28849e78634c61693f97e01ee
#
_entry.id   9f674bc28849e78634c61693f97e01ee
#
_cell.length_a   1.000
_cell.length_b   1.000
_cell.length_c   1.000
_cell.angle_alpha   90.00
_cell.angle_beta   90.00
_cell.angle_gamma   90.00
#
_symmetry.space_group_name_H-M   'P 1'
#
loop_
_entity.id
_entity.type
_entity.pdbx_description
1 polymer ?
#
loop_
_entity_poly.entity_id
_entity_poly.type
_entity_poly.pdbx_seq_one_letter_code
_entity_poly.pdbx_strand_id
1 'polypeptide(L)'
;MLLITGTIGNAMRLKKMDAEWQQKRQTGKIFMKEMTPEERILNQYKEDAAKMRENQKLNEITSKMKAGEALTPEEEQYIAKKNPDLYRSYKEMLQEKDSYKEELKHCKTKEQADRARLNKMSSYLCELKRVVNNPAIPDGKKYEIAEKLLAKTSYINKAHNEFVQSGAYAKLPTEEEYKEEKKADSPDTEVKDGEDVEQDEDTSKDTDEVTKDTDSSDATETVTEDKTDVSVSYDTMEVENLADTIQNYMAHIRRNTHR
;
A
#
# COMPACT_ATOMS: atom_id res chain seq x y z
N MET A 1 11.40 58.82 -62.43
CA MET A 1 11.36 58.60 -60.96
C MET A 1 10.52 57.41 -60.58
N LEU A 2 10.80 56.18 -61.07
CA LEU A 2 9.93 55.00 -60.82
C LEU A 2 10.67 53.68 -60.42
N LEU A 3 11.91 53.76 -59.94
CA LEU A 3 12.71 52.54 -59.59
C LEU A 3 13.02 52.34 -58.14
N ILE A 4 12.52 53.20 -57.19
CA ILE A 4 12.87 53.12 -55.78
C ILE A 4 11.83 52.36 -54.96
N THR A 5 10.60 52.23 -55.40
CA THR A 5 9.53 51.58 -54.64
C THR A 5 9.66 50.04 -54.60
N GLY A 6 10.29 49.41 -55.61
CA GLY A 6 10.49 47.94 -55.64
C GLY A 6 11.52 47.40 -54.66
N THR A 7 12.54 48.21 -54.35
CA THR A 7 13.64 47.80 -53.42
C THR A 7 13.25 47.86 -51.96
N ILE A 8 12.40 48.80 -51.55
CA ILE A 8 11.92 48.93 -50.15
C ILE A 8 10.97 47.79 -49.83
N GLY A 9 10.08 47.44 -50.76
CA GLY A 9 9.17 46.29 -50.59
C GLY A 9 9.89 44.94 -50.47
N ASN A 10 10.96 44.75 -51.23
CA ASN A 10 11.77 43.54 -51.20
C ASN A 10 12.61 43.49 -49.89
N ALA A 11 13.15 44.64 -49.43
CA ALA A 11 13.90 44.71 -48.16
C ALA A 11 13.01 44.42 -46.94
N MET A 12 11.75 44.88 -46.92
CA MET A 12 10.79 44.56 -45.87
C MET A 12 10.38 43.08 -45.91
N ARG A 13 10.24 42.48 -47.07
CA ARG A 13 9.92 41.06 -47.24
C ARG A 13 11.04 40.16 -46.76
N LEU A 14 12.30 40.51 -47.04
CA LEU A 14 13.50 39.84 -46.54
C LEU A 14 13.60 39.93 -45.02
N LYS A 15 13.41 41.10 -44.42
CA LYS A 15 13.42 41.26 -42.96
C LYS A 15 12.32 40.43 -42.27
N LYS A 16 11.14 40.33 -42.86
CA LYS A 16 10.05 39.50 -42.33
C LYS A 16 10.40 38.01 -42.42
N MET A 17 10.97 37.57 -43.53
CA MET A 17 11.45 36.18 -43.69
C MET A 17 12.57 35.86 -42.69
N ASP A 18 13.54 36.76 -42.47
CA ASP A 18 14.61 36.55 -41.49
C ASP A 18 14.07 36.47 -40.07
N ALA A 19 13.11 37.29 -39.69
CA ALA A 19 12.46 37.24 -38.39
C ALA A 19 11.71 35.91 -38.19
N GLU A 20 10.97 35.45 -39.21
CA GLU A 20 10.30 34.15 -39.18
C GLU A 20 11.30 32.97 -39.07
N TRP A 21 12.44 33.06 -39.78
CA TRP A 21 13.53 32.11 -39.69
C TRP A 21 14.18 32.07 -38.30
N GLN A 22 14.43 33.22 -37.71
CA GLN A 22 14.99 33.30 -36.36
C GLN A 22 14.00 32.73 -35.32
N GLN A 23 12.72 33.04 -35.45
CA GLN A 23 11.68 32.47 -34.58
C GLN A 23 11.55 30.96 -34.75
N LYS A 24 11.59 30.43 -35.96
CA LYS A 24 11.61 29.01 -36.26
C LYS A 24 12.85 28.31 -35.69
N ARG A 25 14.01 28.95 -35.71
CA ARG A 25 15.27 28.48 -35.10
C ARG A 25 15.15 28.39 -33.57
N GLN A 26 14.66 29.44 -32.92
CA GLN A 26 14.49 29.47 -31.45
C GLN A 26 13.48 28.48 -30.96
N THR A 27 12.44 28.21 -31.72
CA THR A 27 11.38 27.20 -31.35
C THR A 27 11.71 25.77 -31.78
N GLY A 28 12.86 25.53 -32.41
CA GLY A 28 13.25 24.20 -32.90
C GLY A 28 12.38 23.68 -34.07
N LYS A 29 11.52 24.53 -34.64
CA LYS A 29 10.54 24.13 -35.68
C LYS A 29 11.08 24.23 -37.13
N ILE A 30 12.41 24.41 -37.31
CA ILE A 30 13.03 24.64 -38.64
C ILE A 30 12.79 23.49 -39.63
N PHE A 31 12.59 22.25 -39.09
CA PHE A 31 12.39 21.05 -39.90
C PHE A 31 10.99 20.46 -39.75
N MET A 32 10.10 21.11 -39.00
CA MET A 32 8.73 20.62 -38.92
C MET A 32 7.93 21.07 -40.15
N LYS A 33 7.66 20.14 -41.04
CA LYS A 33 6.66 20.36 -42.11
C LYS A 33 5.36 20.82 -41.44
N GLU A 34 4.81 21.94 -41.89
CA GLU A 34 3.49 22.38 -41.43
C GLU A 34 2.48 21.27 -41.78
N MET A 35 1.97 20.60 -40.75
CA MET A 35 1.00 19.55 -40.97
C MET A 35 -0.32 20.12 -41.44
N THR A 36 -0.90 19.48 -42.42
CA THR A 36 -2.25 19.82 -42.88
C THR A 36 -3.27 19.62 -41.73
N PRO A 37 -4.42 20.28 -41.73
CA PRO A 37 -5.47 20.04 -40.74
C PRO A 37 -5.83 18.56 -40.57
N GLU A 38 -5.86 17.82 -41.67
CA GLU A 38 -6.15 16.39 -41.71
C GLU A 38 -5.04 15.56 -41.03
N GLU A 39 -3.76 15.90 -41.26
CA GLU A 39 -2.63 15.25 -40.61
C GLU A 39 -2.63 15.53 -39.10
N ARG A 40 -3.04 16.72 -38.66
CA ARG A 40 -3.18 17.07 -37.23
C ARG A 40 -4.25 16.20 -36.56
N ILE A 41 -5.42 16.11 -37.18
CA ILE A 41 -6.52 15.27 -36.70
C ILE A 41 -6.08 13.80 -36.61
N LEU A 42 -5.43 13.28 -37.66
CA LEU A 42 -4.94 11.90 -37.67
C LEU A 42 -3.90 11.65 -36.56
N ASN A 43 -2.98 12.57 -36.32
CA ASN A 43 -2.00 12.45 -35.25
C ASN A 43 -2.65 12.51 -33.88
N GLN A 44 -3.64 13.38 -33.70
CA GLN A 44 -4.41 13.45 -32.46
C GLN A 44 -5.13 12.12 -32.20
N TYR A 45 -5.78 11.52 -33.19
CA TYR A 45 -6.40 10.19 -33.04
C TYR A 45 -5.38 9.10 -32.68
N LYS A 46 -4.19 9.13 -33.27
CA LYS A 46 -3.11 8.16 -32.94
C LYS A 46 -2.62 8.35 -31.51
N GLU A 47 -2.44 9.59 -31.05
CA GLU A 47 -2.04 9.90 -29.67
C GLU A 47 -3.12 9.49 -28.69
N ASP A 48 -4.39 9.77 -28.98
CA ASP A 48 -5.51 9.40 -28.11
C ASP A 48 -5.66 7.88 -28.03
N ALA A 49 -5.53 7.17 -29.17
CA ALA A 49 -5.52 5.72 -29.19
C ALA A 49 -4.33 5.12 -28.41
N ALA A 50 -3.16 5.74 -28.47
CA ALA A 50 -2.00 5.32 -27.69
C ALA A 50 -2.24 5.51 -26.19
N LYS A 51 -2.78 6.67 -25.75
CA LYS A 51 -3.16 6.95 -24.38
C LYS A 51 -4.24 5.98 -23.86
N MET A 52 -5.24 5.67 -24.69
CA MET A 52 -6.27 4.71 -24.31
C MET A 52 -5.68 3.32 -24.06
N ARG A 53 -4.78 2.84 -24.90
CA ARG A 53 -4.09 1.55 -24.71
C ARG A 53 -3.22 1.56 -23.45
N GLU A 54 -2.53 2.64 -23.17
CA GLU A 54 -1.71 2.82 -21.98
C GLU A 54 -2.58 2.78 -20.72
N ASN A 55 -3.69 3.50 -20.71
CA ASN A 55 -4.66 3.50 -19.60
C ASN A 55 -5.29 2.12 -19.40
N GLN A 56 -5.64 1.42 -20.50
CA GLN A 56 -6.17 0.06 -20.41
C GLN A 56 -5.16 -0.87 -19.76
N LYS A 57 -3.90 -0.84 -20.20
CA LYS A 57 -2.83 -1.65 -19.60
C LYS A 57 -2.62 -1.36 -18.10
N LEU A 58 -2.63 -0.08 -17.71
CA LEU A 58 -2.55 0.30 -16.28
C LEU A 58 -3.75 -0.22 -15.49
N ASN A 59 -4.95 -0.14 -16.04
CA ASN A 59 -6.16 -0.65 -15.40
C ASN A 59 -6.12 -2.18 -15.24
N GLU A 60 -5.64 -2.91 -16.22
CA GLU A 60 -5.46 -4.38 -16.16
C GLU A 60 -4.47 -4.75 -15.05
N ILE A 61 -3.31 -4.07 -14.99
CA ILE A 61 -2.30 -4.28 -13.95
C ILE A 61 -2.90 -3.97 -12.56
N THR A 62 -3.59 -2.84 -12.42
CA THR A 62 -4.23 -2.45 -11.16
C THR A 62 -5.28 -3.46 -10.73
N SER A 63 -6.05 -4.02 -11.67
CA SER A 63 -7.05 -5.05 -11.39
C SER A 63 -6.39 -6.34 -10.88
N LYS A 64 -5.28 -6.78 -11.48
CA LYS A 64 -4.50 -7.92 -11.00
C LYS A 64 -3.97 -7.69 -9.58
N MET A 65 -3.43 -6.49 -9.32
CA MET A 65 -2.96 -6.12 -7.97
C MET A 65 -4.11 -6.19 -6.95
N LYS A 66 -5.29 -5.67 -7.27
CA LYS A 66 -6.47 -5.72 -6.38
C LYS A 66 -6.96 -7.16 -6.14
N ALA A 67 -6.81 -8.03 -7.13
CA ALA A 67 -7.13 -9.46 -7.02
C ALA A 67 -6.06 -10.27 -6.24
N GLY A 68 -4.97 -9.63 -5.79
CA GLY A 68 -3.87 -10.33 -5.13
C GLY A 68 -3.03 -11.20 -6.07
N GLU A 69 -3.05 -10.92 -7.37
CA GLU A 69 -2.29 -11.67 -8.36
C GLU A 69 -0.86 -11.12 -8.49
N ALA A 70 0.09 -12.03 -8.73
CA ALA A 70 1.46 -11.63 -9.02
C ALA A 70 1.52 -11.02 -10.42
N LEU A 71 2.24 -9.92 -10.55
CA LEU A 71 2.51 -9.29 -11.84
C LEU A 71 3.63 -10.04 -12.56
N THR A 72 3.60 -10.01 -13.87
CA THR A 72 4.72 -10.49 -14.69
C THR A 72 5.90 -9.53 -14.58
N PRO A 73 7.14 -9.98 -14.82
CA PRO A 73 8.32 -9.09 -14.80
C PRO A 73 8.20 -7.90 -15.75
N GLU A 74 7.51 -8.06 -16.89
CA GLU A 74 7.25 -6.99 -17.84
C GLU A 74 6.24 -5.95 -17.30
N GLU A 75 5.20 -6.42 -16.59
CA GLU A 75 4.22 -5.55 -15.94
C GLU A 75 4.86 -4.79 -14.78
N GLU A 76 5.72 -5.45 -13.99
CA GLU A 76 6.47 -4.79 -12.92
C GLU A 76 7.38 -3.67 -13.47
N GLN A 77 8.16 -3.95 -14.52
CA GLN A 77 9.00 -2.93 -15.16
C GLN A 77 8.17 -1.79 -15.75
N TYR A 78 7.01 -2.11 -16.31
CA TYR A 78 6.11 -1.11 -16.88
C TYR A 78 5.59 -0.14 -15.81
N ILE A 79 5.07 -0.65 -14.68
CA ILE A 79 4.57 0.22 -13.61
C ILE A 79 5.70 0.95 -12.88
N ALA A 80 6.88 0.33 -12.71
CA ALA A 80 8.05 0.99 -12.12
C ALA A 80 8.45 2.25 -12.92
N LYS A 81 8.32 2.20 -14.26
CA LYS A 81 8.66 3.32 -15.14
C LYS A 81 7.54 4.35 -15.24
N LYS A 82 6.27 3.92 -15.27
CA LYS A 82 5.12 4.78 -15.57
C LYS A 82 4.43 5.32 -14.32
N ASN A 83 4.38 4.53 -13.25
CA ASN A 83 3.73 4.90 -12.00
C ASN A 83 4.53 4.34 -10.81
N PRO A 84 5.59 5.04 -10.37
CA PRO A 84 6.46 4.58 -9.29
C PRO A 84 5.74 4.44 -7.95
N ASP A 85 4.68 5.22 -7.69
CA ASP A 85 3.90 5.11 -6.46
C ASP A 85 3.07 3.82 -6.42
N LEU A 86 2.47 3.45 -7.56
CA LEU A 86 1.77 2.18 -7.71
C LEU A 86 2.73 0.99 -7.55
N TYR A 87 3.94 1.10 -8.12
CA TYR A 87 4.99 0.09 -7.96
C TYR A 87 5.42 -0.07 -6.50
N ARG A 88 5.60 1.04 -5.78
CA ARG A 88 5.92 1.01 -4.33
C ARG A 88 4.81 0.30 -3.55
N SER A 89 3.55 0.66 -3.79
CA SER A 89 2.41 0.00 -3.15
C SER A 89 2.37 -1.50 -3.44
N TYR A 90 2.66 -1.91 -4.68
CA TYR A 90 2.76 -3.32 -5.05
C TYR A 90 3.86 -4.05 -4.27
N LYS A 91 5.05 -3.46 -4.16
CA LYS A 91 6.16 -4.05 -3.39
C LYS A 91 5.84 -4.17 -1.89
N GLU A 92 5.16 -3.18 -1.30
CA GLU A 92 4.68 -3.26 0.08
C GLU A 92 3.71 -4.43 0.28
N MET A 93 2.76 -4.63 -0.66
CA MET A 93 1.81 -5.75 -0.58
C MET A 93 2.51 -7.11 -0.71
N LEU A 94 3.52 -7.23 -1.58
CA LEU A 94 4.31 -8.45 -1.71
C LEU A 94 5.12 -8.73 -0.44
N GLN A 95 5.78 -7.74 0.11
CA GLN A 95 6.54 -7.86 1.36
C GLN A 95 5.63 -8.31 2.52
N GLU A 96 4.43 -7.76 2.61
CA GLU A 96 3.46 -8.14 3.63
C GLU A 96 2.95 -9.57 3.44
N LYS A 97 2.69 -9.98 2.18
CA LYS A 97 2.37 -11.36 1.83
C LYS A 97 3.49 -12.33 2.23
N ASP A 98 4.74 -11.97 1.92
CA ASP A 98 5.89 -12.83 2.20
C ASP A 98 6.13 -12.92 3.72
N SER A 99 6.03 -11.81 4.45
CA SER A 99 6.07 -11.79 5.92
C SER A 99 4.99 -12.69 6.53
N TYR A 100 3.77 -12.66 6.01
CA TYR A 100 2.69 -13.51 6.45
C TYR A 100 2.96 -15.00 6.13
N LYS A 101 3.53 -15.31 4.97
CA LYS A 101 3.93 -16.70 4.64
C LYS A 101 5.00 -17.23 5.59
N GLU A 102 5.95 -16.41 6.00
CA GLU A 102 6.94 -16.79 7.01
C GLU A 102 6.26 -17.02 8.39
N GLU A 103 5.33 -16.15 8.79
CA GLU A 103 4.55 -16.33 10.01
C GLU A 103 3.81 -17.68 10.02
N LEU A 104 3.16 -18.04 8.90
CA LEU A 104 2.49 -19.33 8.76
C LEU A 104 3.43 -20.55 8.91
N LYS A 105 4.69 -20.46 8.46
CA LYS A 105 5.68 -21.53 8.63
C LYS A 105 6.05 -21.78 10.10
N HIS A 106 5.93 -20.76 10.94
CA HIS A 106 6.20 -20.86 12.37
C HIS A 106 5.00 -21.30 13.22
N CYS A 107 3.81 -21.37 12.63
CA CYS A 107 2.63 -21.86 13.29
C CYS A 107 2.77 -23.37 13.60
N LYS A 108 2.47 -23.73 14.85
CA LYS A 108 2.57 -25.10 15.34
C LYS A 108 1.23 -25.82 15.37
N THR A 109 0.12 -25.06 15.35
CA THR A 109 -1.24 -25.59 15.37
C THR A 109 -2.11 -24.91 14.31
N LYS A 110 -3.21 -25.54 13.94
CA LYS A 110 -4.20 -24.97 13.00
C LYS A 110 -4.77 -23.67 13.53
N GLU A 111 -5.10 -23.63 14.82
CA GLU A 111 -5.67 -22.45 15.48
C GLU A 111 -4.69 -21.27 15.50
N GLN A 112 -3.38 -21.55 15.60
CA GLN A 112 -2.37 -20.49 15.47
C GLN A 112 -2.35 -19.88 14.06
N ALA A 113 -2.45 -20.70 13.02
CA ALA A 113 -2.51 -20.23 11.64
C ALA A 113 -3.77 -19.40 11.37
N ASP A 114 -4.93 -19.85 11.87
CA ASP A 114 -6.18 -19.11 11.75
C ASP A 114 -6.16 -17.80 12.55
N ARG A 115 -5.60 -17.83 13.76
CA ARG A 115 -5.39 -16.63 14.59
C ARG A 115 -4.47 -15.62 13.93
N ALA A 116 -3.38 -16.06 13.29
CA ALA A 116 -2.48 -15.20 12.53
C ALA A 116 -3.23 -14.46 11.40
N ARG A 117 -4.11 -15.18 10.66
CA ARG A 117 -4.97 -14.58 9.64
C ARG A 117 -5.93 -13.55 10.24
N LEU A 118 -6.63 -13.92 11.32
CA LEU A 118 -7.59 -13.04 11.99
C LEU A 118 -6.90 -11.76 12.53
N ASN A 119 -5.70 -11.87 13.08
CA ASN A 119 -4.92 -10.74 13.57
C ASN A 119 -4.58 -9.75 12.43
N LYS A 120 -4.16 -10.24 11.26
CA LYS A 120 -3.92 -9.39 10.08
C LYS A 120 -5.19 -8.68 9.62
N MET A 121 -6.30 -9.41 9.52
CA MET A 121 -7.59 -8.84 9.12
C MET A 121 -8.11 -7.81 10.14
N SER A 122 -7.97 -8.11 11.43
CA SER A 122 -8.32 -7.19 12.51
C SER A 122 -7.49 -5.90 12.47
N SER A 123 -6.19 -5.99 12.19
CA SER A 123 -5.33 -4.82 12.01
C SER A 123 -5.82 -3.93 10.85
N TYR A 124 -6.19 -4.54 9.70
CA TYR A 124 -6.73 -3.79 8.57
C TYR A 124 -8.09 -3.15 8.87
N LEU A 125 -8.93 -3.84 9.63
CA LEU A 125 -10.22 -3.29 10.07
C LEU A 125 -10.03 -2.07 11.00
N CYS A 126 -9.07 -2.15 11.93
CA CYS A 126 -8.70 -1.01 12.77
C CYS A 126 -8.21 0.18 11.96
N GLU A 127 -7.33 -0.07 10.98
CA GLU A 127 -6.82 0.98 10.11
C GLU A 127 -7.95 1.61 9.31
N LEU A 128 -8.84 0.78 8.74
CA LEU A 128 -10.03 1.26 8.03
C LEU A 128 -10.89 2.15 8.92
N LYS A 129 -11.27 1.66 10.12
CA LYS A 129 -12.11 2.42 11.08
C LYS A 129 -11.45 3.74 11.48
N ARG A 130 -10.13 3.75 11.70
CA ARG A 130 -9.37 4.97 12.01
C ARG A 130 -9.41 5.99 10.87
N VAL A 131 -9.23 5.53 9.62
CA VAL A 131 -9.25 6.40 8.43
C VAL A 131 -10.63 6.96 8.17
N VAL A 132 -11.64 6.11 8.28
CA VAL A 132 -13.05 6.45 8.08
C VAL A 132 -13.49 7.55 9.01
N ASN A 133 -13.22 7.39 10.29
CA ASN A 133 -13.66 8.29 11.35
C ASN A 133 -12.81 9.57 11.46
N ASN A 134 -11.75 9.70 10.67
CA ASN A 134 -10.92 10.89 10.70
C ASN A 134 -11.47 11.99 9.75
N PRO A 135 -11.98 13.10 10.28
CA PRO A 135 -12.54 14.18 9.46
C PRO A 135 -11.47 14.97 8.71
N ALA A 136 -10.20 14.89 9.12
CA ALA A 136 -9.10 15.60 8.46
C ALA A 136 -8.68 14.93 7.14
N ILE A 137 -9.08 13.68 6.89
CA ILE A 137 -8.74 12.96 5.66
C ILE A 137 -9.85 13.21 4.63
N PRO A 138 -9.53 13.77 3.44
CA PRO A 138 -10.49 13.94 2.36
C PRO A 138 -11.04 12.59 1.87
N ASP A 139 -12.31 12.55 1.45
CA ASP A 139 -12.98 11.31 1.03
C ASP A 139 -12.25 10.59 -0.12
N GLY A 140 -11.66 11.33 -1.06
CA GLY A 140 -10.84 10.74 -2.12
C GLY A 140 -9.64 9.96 -1.58
N LYS A 141 -8.98 10.48 -0.53
CA LYS A 141 -7.86 9.79 0.12
C LYS A 141 -8.33 8.60 0.97
N LYS A 142 -9.47 8.72 1.65
CA LYS A 142 -10.08 7.59 2.36
C LYS A 142 -10.37 6.44 1.39
N TYR A 143 -10.88 6.78 0.19
CA TYR A 143 -11.15 5.80 -0.85
C TYR A 143 -9.87 5.07 -1.32
N GLU A 144 -8.79 5.82 -1.61
CA GLU A 144 -7.50 5.24 -2.01
C GLU A 144 -6.93 4.29 -0.94
N ILE A 145 -7.01 4.68 0.35
CA ILE A 145 -6.56 3.85 1.47
C ILE A 145 -7.42 2.59 1.58
N ALA A 146 -8.75 2.72 1.48
CA ALA A 146 -9.65 1.57 1.51
C ALA A 146 -9.37 0.59 0.35
N GLU A 147 -9.10 1.08 -0.87
CA GLU A 147 -8.67 0.23 -2.00
C GLU A 147 -7.37 -0.51 -1.71
N LYS A 148 -6.39 0.16 -1.10
CA LYS A 148 -5.12 -0.45 -0.71
C LYS A 148 -5.33 -1.54 0.35
N LEU A 149 -6.17 -1.32 1.34
CA LEU A 149 -6.51 -2.31 2.37
C LEU A 149 -7.24 -3.52 1.77
N LEU A 150 -8.17 -3.29 0.84
CA LEU A 150 -8.84 -4.37 0.11
C LEU A 150 -7.84 -5.24 -0.66
N ALA A 151 -6.89 -4.62 -1.36
CA ALA A 151 -5.85 -5.34 -2.06
C ALA A 151 -4.98 -6.16 -1.08
N LYS A 152 -4.52 -5.59 0.03
CA LYS A 152 -3.77 -6.29 1.08
C LYS A 152 -4.55 -7.51 1.62
N THR A 153 -5.83 -7.34 1.91
CA THR A 153 -6.73 -8.44 2.30
C THR A 153 -6.72 -9.58 1.28
N SER A 154 -6.77 -9.25 -0.02
CA SER A 154 -6.72 -10.24 -1.11
C SER A 154 -5.39 -11.01 -1.13
N TYR A 155 -4.25 -10.32 -0.93
CA TYR A 155 -2.94 -10.96 -0.86
C TYR A 155 -2.80 -11.92 0.33
N ILE A 156 -3.26 -11.53 1.52
CA ILE A 156 -3.23 -12.37 2.72
C ILE A 156 -4.14 -13.58 2.58
N ASN A 157 -5.39 -13.40 2.12
CA ASN A 157 -6.33 -14.49 1.87
C ASN A 157 -5.77 -15.49 0.85
N LYS A 158 -5.15 -15.00 -0.21
CA LYS A 158 -4.52 -15.86 -1.21
C LYS A 158 -3.35 -16.65 -0.63
N ALA A 159 -2.48 -16.01 0.15
CA ALA A 159 -1.38 -16.70 0.84
C ALA A 159 -1.87 -17.77 1.81
N HIS A 160 -2.94 -17.49 2.57
CA HIS A 160 -3.55 -18.46 3.47
C HIS A 160 -4.16 -19.63 2.70
N ASN A 161 -4.89 -19.36 1.61
CA ASN A 161 -5.45 -20.41 0.76
C ASN A 161 -4.36 -21.27 0.10
N GLU A 162 -3.26 -20.66 -0.36
CA GLU A 162 -2.09 -21.39 -0.87
C GLU A 162 -1.51 -22.31 0.20
N PHE A 163 -1.43 -21.88 1.45
CA PHE A 163 -0.96 -22.66 2.58
C PHE A 163 -1.90 -23.84 2.87
N VAL A 164 -3.22 -23.64 2.87
CA VAL A 164 -4.22 -24.70 3.04
C VAL A 164 -4.15 -25.72 1.90
N GLN A 165 -4.13 -25.24 0.65
CA GLN A 165 -4.09 -26.09 -0.55
C GLN A 165 -2.80 -26.89 -0.68
N SER A 166 -1.67 -26.38 -0.17
CA SER A 166 -0.40 -27.12 -0.15
C SER A 166 -0.41 -28.35 0.77
N GLY A 167 -1.46 -28.51 1.57
CA GLY A 167 -1.57 -29.56 2.58
C GLY A 167 -0.72 -29.29 3.83
N ALA A 168 -0.02 -28.16 3.90
CA ALA A 168 0.76 -27.80 5.09
C ALA A 168 -0.15 -27.57 6.30
N TYR A 169 -1.27 -26.88 6.10
CA TYR A 169 -2.28 -26.68 7.13
C TYR A 169 -2.84 -28.01 7.67
N ALA A 170 -3.13 -28.99 6.79
CA ALA A 170 -3.67 -30.29 7.20
C ALA A 170 -2.70 -31.11 8.06
N LYS A 171 -1.39 -30.86 7.94
CA LYS A 171 -0.34 -31.52 8.72
C LYS A 171 -0.16 -30.93 10.12
N LEU A 172 -0.68 -29.76 10.36
CA LEU A 172 -0.63 -29.14 11.69
C LEU A 172 -1.61 -29.89 12.62
N PRO A 173 -1.17 -30.20 13.85
CA PRO A 173 -2.08 -30.68 14.88
C PRO A 173 -3.05 -29.57 15.30
N THR A 174 -4.14 -29.97 15.94
CA THR A 174 -4.98 -29.05 16.69
C THR A 174 -4.28 -28.60 17.97
N GLU A 175 -4.75 -27.53 18.60
CA GLU A 175 -4.17 -27.03 19.85
C GLU A 175 -4.32 -28.09 20.99
N GLU A 176 -5.37 -28.89 20.96
CA GLU A 176 -5.61 -29.96 21.90
C GLU A 176 -4.60 -31.10 21.71
N GLU A 177 -4.45 -31.60 20.48
CA GLU A 177 -3.48 -32.65 20.12
C GLU A 177 -2.04 -32.24 20.47
N TYR A 178 -1.68 -30.96 20.19
CA TYR A 178 -0.35 -30.41 20.51
C TYR A 178 -0.08 -30.35 22.04
N LYS A 179 -1.11 -30.02 22.84
CA LYS A 179 -1.01 -30.03 24.32
C LYS A 179 -0.86 -31.42 24.87
N GLU A 180 -1.55 -32.40 24.28
CA GLU A 180 -1.46 -33.80 24.68
C GLU A 180 -0.09 -34.42 24.36
N GLU A 181 0.45 -34.16 23.17
CA GLU A 181 1.83 -34.54 22.79
C GLU A 181 2.86 -34.01 23.77
N LYS A 182 2.76 -32.72 24.16
CA LYS A 182 3.68 -32.10 25.11
C LYS A 182 3.57 -32.69 26.52
N LYS A 183 2.38 -33.11 26.95
CA LYS A 183 2.20 -33.79 28.24
C LYS A 183 2.80 -35.18 28.25
N ALA A 184 2.74 -35.89 27.11
CA ALA A 184 3.33 -37.20 26.96
C ALA A 184 4.88 -37.20 26.94
N ASP A 185 5.48 -36.08 26.50
CA ASP A 185 6.94 -35.93 26.36
C ASP A 185 7.63 -35.34 27.60
N SER A 186 6.87 -34.96 28.65
CA SER A 186 7.40 -34.47 29.94
C SER A 186 7.46 -35.66 30.93
N PRO A 187 8.65 -36.17 31.26
CA PRO A 187 8.74 -37.14 32.36
C PRO A 187 8.35 -36.44 33.65
N ASP A 188 7.47 -37.09 34.36
CA ASP A 188 6.93 -36.78 35.68
C ASP A 188 8.03 -36.19 36.60
N THR A 189 8.03 -34.91 36.80
CA THR A 189 8.73 -34.33 37.93
C THR A 189 7.66 -33.92 38.93
N GLU A 190 7.36 -34.88 39.82
CA GLU A 190 6.62 -34.58 41.03
C GLU A 190 7.28 -33.44 41.78
N VAL A 191 6.67 -32.26 41.71
CA VAL A 191 6.98 -31.19 42.65
C VAL A 191 6.04 -31.37 43.84
N LYS A 192 6.66 -31.84 44.92
CA LYS A 192 6.08 -31.91 46.26
C LYS A 192 5.64 -30.50 46.69
N ASP A 193 4.41 -30.46 47.20
CA ASP A 193 3.87 -29.44 48.04
C ASP A 193 4.87 -29.04 49.18
N GLY A 194 5.07 -27.76 49.35
CA GLY A 194 5.76 -27.17 50.48
C GLY A 194 5.10 -25.84 50.82
N GLU A 195 4.35 -25.91 51.90
CA GLU A 195 3.58 -24.87 52.58
C GLU A 195 4.40 -23.63 52.96
N ASP A 196 3.66 -22.50 52.97
CA ASP A 196 3.75 -21.34 53.90
C ASP A 196 5.10 -20.68 54.21
N VAL A 197 5.11 -19.36 54.04
CA VAL A 197 5.20 -18.39 55.16
C VAL A 197 5.02 -16.96 54.63
N GLU A 198 4.02 -16.29 55.17
CA GLU A 198 3.86 -14.83 55.20
C GLU A 198 5.02 -14.16 55.98
N GLN A 199 5.44 -13.00 55.54
CA GLN A 199 5.67 -11.88 56.48
C GLN A 199 5.96 -10.55 55.75
N ASP A 200 5.23 -9.56 56.20
CA ASP A 200 5.32 -8.13 56.01
C ASP A 200 6.71 -7.54 56.37
N GLU A 201 7.06 -6.42 55.76
CA GLU A 201 7.34 -5.13 56.41
C GLU A 201 7.90 -4.07 55.44
N ASP A 202 7.14 -3.06 55.33
CA ASP A 202 7.31 -1.61 55.32
C ASP A 202 8.73 -1.06 55.55
N THR A 203 9.17 -0.18 54.65
CA THR A 203 9.83 1.08 55.07
C THR A 203 10.04 2.04 53.90
N SER A 204 9.37 3.16 54.03
CA SER A 204 9.59 4.45 53.36
C SER A 204 11.01 5.03 53.62
N LYS A 205 11.56 5.73 52.66
CA LYS A 205 12.17 7.04 52.86
C LYS A 205 12.43 7.82 51.57
N ASP A 206 11.91 9.04 51.64
CA ASP A 206 12.21 10.20 50.83
C ASP A 206 13.70 10.54 50.71
N THR A 207 14.10 11.14 49.64
CA THR A 207 14.86 12.40 49.63
C THR A 207 14.89 13.06 48.26
N ASP A 208 14.61 14.33 48.30
CA ASP A 208 14.60 15.39 47.32
C ASP A 208 15.94 15.65 46.59
N GLU A 209 15.81 16.28 45.46
CA GLU A 209 16.36 17.57 45.05
C GLU A 209 17.33 17.64 43.86
N VAL A 210 16.86 18.44 42.89
CA VAL A 210 17.52 19.58 42.20
C VAL A 210 18.31 19.36 40.90
N THR A 211 17.64 19.82 39.83
CA THR A 211 18.04 20.67 38.69
C THR A 211 19.38 20.47 37.97
N LYS A 212 19.39 20.38 36.66
CA LYS A 212 19.69 21.50 35.75
C LYS A 212 19.68 21.09 34.28
N ASP A 213 19.17 22.01 33.51
CA ASP A 213 19.12 22.12 32.06
C ASP A 213 20.40 21.75 31.31
N THR A 214 20.27 21.12 30.16
CA THR A 214 20.87 21.58 28.90
C THR A 214 20.25 20.85 27.68
N ASP A 215 19.75 21.66 26.77
CA ASP A 215 19.39 21.49 25.39
C ASP A 215 20.40 20.67 24.57
N SER A 216 19.94 19.68 23.81
CA SER A 216 20.34 19.47 22.40
C SER A 216 19.57 18.32 21.75
N SER A 217 18.89 18.68 20.69
CA SER A 217 18.25 17.87 19.66
C SER A 217 19.12 16.70 19.15
N ASP A 218 18.62 15.47 19.21
CA ASP A 218 18.74 14.52 18.11
C ASP A 218 17.60 13.49 18.19
N ALA A 219 16.70 13.54 17.22
CA ALA A 219 15.55 12.67 17.15
C ALA A 219 15.95 11.37 16.44
N THR A 220 16.33 10.37 17.21
CA THR A 220 16.39 8.99 16.73
C THR A 220 15.16 8.27 17.28
N GLU A 221 14.16 8.16 16.44
CA GLU A 221 12.91 7.45 16.72
C GLU A 221 13.17 5.94 16.74
N THR A 222 13.52 5.41 17.89
CA THR A 222 13.51 3.99 18.17
C THR A 222 12.07 3.55 18.38
N VAL A 223 11.48 2.92 17.36
CA VAL A 223 10.20 2.22 17.49
C VAL A 223 10.42 1.02 18.42
N THR A 224 10.11 1.19 19.70
CA THR A 224 9.92 0.08 20.61
C THR A 224 8.58 -0.57 20.27
N GLU A 225 8.63 -1.82 19.77
CA GLU A 225 7.46 -2.68 19.66
C GLU A 225 6.92 -2.96 21.10
N ASP A 226 5.98 -2.15 21.51
CA ASP A 226 5.20 -2.42 22.72
C ASP A 226 4.16 -3.49 22.38
N LYS A 227 4.49 -4.74 22.75
CA LYS A 227 3.55 -5.88 22.70
C LYS A 227 2.56 -5.75 23.85
N THR A 228 1.73 -4.73 23.82
CA THR A 228 0.51 -4.74 24.63
C THR A 228 -0.50 -5.64 23.95
N ASP A 229 -0.72 -6.80 24.55
CA ASP A 229 -1.81 -7.74 24.22
C ASP A 229 -3.15 -7.07 24.59
N VAL A 230 -3.54 -6.12 23.75
CA VAL A 230 -4.88 -5.53 23.80
C VAL A 230 -5.79 -6.51 23.09
N SER A 231 -6.39 -7.43 23.84
CA SER A 231 -7.50 -8.26 23.37
C SER A 231 -8.71 -7.35 23.09
N VAL A 232 -8.66 -6.62 22.00
CA VAL A 232 -9.82 -5.90 21.50
C VAL A 232 -10.75 -6.97 20.91
N SER A 233 -11.82 -7.26 21.62
CA SER A 233 -12.90 -8.13 21.15
C SER A 233 -13.56 -7.45 19.94
N TYR A 234 -13.00 -7.67 18.75
CA TYR A 234 -13.69 -7.33 17.51
C TYR A 234 -14.73 -8.38 17.24
N ASP A 235 -15.88 -7.96 16.73
CA ASP A 235 -16.87 -8.89 16.22
C ASP A 235 -16.19 -9.75 15.14
N THR A 236 -16.00 -11.03 15.41
CA THR A 236 -15.34 -11.99 14.52
C THR A 236 -15.99 -12.00 13.15
N MET A 237 -17.29 -11.74 13.08
CA MET A 237 -18.06 -11.66 11.84
C MET A 237 -17.63 -10.47 10.96
N GLU A 238 -17.30 -9.29 11.53
CA GLU A 238 -16.78 -8.15 10.78
C GLU A 238 -15.37 -8.45 10.22
N VAL A 239 -14.55 -9.18 10.95
CA VAL A 239 -13.19 -9.54 10.54
C VAL A 239 -13.21 -10.59 9.41
N GLU A 240 -14.09 -11.57 9.49
CA GLU A 240 -14.26 -12.59 8.44
C GLU A 240 -14.77 -11.99 7.13
N ASN A 241 -15.66 -11.00 7.20
CA ASN A 241 -16.23 -10.31 6.05
C ASN A 241 -15.57 -8.95 5.76
N LEU A 242 -14.30 -8.80 6.11
CA LEU A 242 -13.59 -7.53 5.96
C LEU A 242 -13.61 -6.98 4.53
N ALA A 243 -13.49 -7.84 3.52
CA ALA A 243 -13.54 -7.42 2.12
C ALA A 243 -14.87 -6.75 1.77
N ASP A 244 -16.00 -7.34 2.22
CA ASP A 244 -17.35 -6.79 2.02
C ASP A 244 -17.54 -5.50 2.81
N THR A 245 -17.01 -5.43 4.03
CA THR A 245 -17.04 -4.22 4.86
C THR A 245 -16.30 -3.08 4.17
N ILE A 246 -15.12 -3.33 3.60
CA ILE A 246 -14.36 -2.34 2.84
C ILE A 246 -15.14 -1.89 1.59
N GLN A 247 -15.71 -2.83 0.83
CA GLN A 247 -16.48 -2.53 -0.38
C GLN A 247 -17.72 -1.70 -0.08
N ASN A 248 -18.46 -2.03 0.96
CA ASN A 248 -19.63 -1.26 1.41
C ASN A 248 -19.24 0.16 1.78
N TYR A 249 -18.12 0.32 2.45
CA TYR A 249 -17.59 1.62 2.81
C TYR A 249 -17.18 2.46 1.59
N MET A 250 -16.48 1.83 0.63
CA MET A 250 -16.11 2.48 -0.64
C MET A 250 -17.36 2.93 -1.43
N ALA A 251 -18.40 2.11 -1.44
CA ALA A 251 -19.68 2.46 -2.07
C ALA A 251 -20.37 3.65 -1.36
N HIS A 252 -20.24 3.75 -0.04
CA HIS A 252 -20.74 4.90 0.72
C HIS A 252 -20.01 6.19 0.37
N ILE A 253 -18.68 6.18 0.31
CA ILE A 253 -17.88 7.35 -0.10
C ILE A 253 -18.28 7.82 -1.50
N ARG A 254 -18.38 6.90 -2.48
CA ARG A 254 -18.79 7.25 -3.86
C ARG A 254 -20.13 7.97 -3.92
N ARG A 255 -21.11 7.54 -3.13
CA ARG A 255 -22.42 8.20 -3.08
C ARG A 255 -22.35 9.62 -2.53
N ASN A 256 -21.45 9.89 -1.61
CA ASN A 256 -21.30 11.21 -0.98
C ASN A 256 -20.49 12.18 -1.86
N THR A 257 -19.57 11.71 -2.68
CA THR A 257 -18.76 12.55 -3.58
C THR A 257 -19.50 13.02 -4.83
N HIS A 258 -20.65 12.42 -5.14
CA HIS A 258 -21.50 12.82 -6.28
C HIS A 258 -22.72 13.70 -5.89
N ARG A 259 -22.78 14.15 -4.64
CA ARG A 259 -23.72 15.18 -4.16
C ARG A 259 -23.05 16.54 -4.04
#